data_c093c4c530e723476774affceeda0d09
#
_entry.id   c093c4c530e723476774affceeda0d09
#
_cell.length_a   1.000
_cell.length_b   1.000
_cell.length_c   1.000
_cell.angle_alpha   90.00
_cell.angle_beta   90.00
_cell.angle_gamma   90.00
#
_symmetry.space_group_name_H-M   'P 1'
#
loop_
_entity.id
_entity.type
_entity.pdbx_description
1 polymer ?
#
loop_
_entity_poly.entity_id
_entity_poly.type
_entity_poly.pdbx_seq_one_letter_code
_entity_poly.pdbx_strand_id
1 'polypeptide(L)'
;MFHTPHPAISLLFAFGLIILVLMPLLAWFLLHGHHDKKSQLWFAGAALYAGTALLFAFQYRLPSFLAFTTGSALSVLFYFFTRASMQAELEDTQTPWREYVYLTLLFVLISSSLDWLNLRKTWGLLFNSVIFSWLALINCRLCLRVQRQYQSRGCFVLVCMFGTFSVLHAIRAGLTVFGSHGVALLDFELFSNIFLVCIFLAAICSS
;
A
#
# COMPACT_ATOMS: atom_id res chain seq x y z
N MET A 1 -23.56 -15.51 11.26
CA MET A 1 -24.36 -14.36 10.82
C MET A 1 -23.44 -13.44 10.05
N PHE A 2 -23.57 -13.37 8.75
CA PHE A 2 -22.79 -12.45 7.93
C PHE A 2 -23.43 -11.06 8.07
N HIS A 3 -22.74 -10.14 8.74
CA HIS A 3 -23.13 -8.74 8.68
C HIS A 3 -22.98 -8.29 7.23
N THR A 4 -24.06 -8.08 6.54
CA THR A 4 -24.05 -7.39 5.25
C THR A 4 -23.54 -5.97 5.52
N PRO A 5 -22.44 -5.54 4.87
CA PRO A 5 -21.94 -4.20 5.06
C PRO A 5 -23.03 -3.18 4.67
N HIS A 6 -23.11 -2.11 5.43
CA HIS A 6 -24.07 -1.04 5.19
C HIS A 6 -23.95 -0.56 3.74
N PRO A 7 -25.03 -0.47 2.95
CA PRO A 7 -24.96 -0.18 1.51
C PRO A 7 -24.20 1.13 1.19
N ALA A 8 -24.23 2.10 2.10
CA ALA A 8 -23.46 3.35 1.95
C ALA A 8 -21.94 3.14 2.02
N ILE A 9 -21.47 2.22 2.87
CA ILE A 9 -20.03 1.91 3.01
C ILE A 9 -19.54 1.18 1.75
N SER A 10 -20.35 0.25 1.22
CA SER A 10 -20.02 -0.46 -0.02
C SER A 10 -19.95 0.49 -1.23
N LEU A 11 -20.80 1.53 -1.25
CA LEU A 11 -20.83 2.53 -2.34
C LEU A 11 -19.61 3.45 -2.28
N LEU A 12 -19.25 3.94 -1.09
CA LEU A 12 -18.04 4.75 -0.86
C LEU A 12 -16.76 3.97 -1.22
N PHE A 13 -16.72 2.69 -0.88
CA PHE A 13 -15.62 1.80 -1.18
C PHE A 13 -15.51 1.54 -2.69
N ALA A 14 -16.63 1.29 -3.38
CA ALA A 14 -16.65 1.13 -4.83
C ALA A 14 -16.23 2.42 -5.56
N PHE A 15 -16.68 3.58 -5.09
CA PHE A 15 -16.27 4.87 -5.63
C PHE A 15 -14.77 5.13 -5.43
N GLY A 16 -14.26 4.85 -4.23
CA GLY A 16 -12.83 4.94 -3.93
C GLY A 16 -11.98 4.03 -4.82
N LEU A 17 -12.44 2.81 -5.08
CA LEU A 17 -11.80 1.86 -6.00
C LEU A 17 -11.78 2.35 -7.44
N ILE A 18 -12.90 2.90 -7.93
CA ILE A 18 -12.99 3.47 -9.27
C ILE A 18 -12.00 4.63 -9.42
N ILE A 19 -11.93 5.53 -8.46
CA ILE A 19 -10.96 6.64 -8.45
C ILE A 19 -9.54 6.10 -8.41
N LEU A 20 -9.25 5.11 -7.57
CA LEU A 20 -7.92 4.53 -7.44
C LEU A 20 -7.42 3.86 -8.73
N VAL A 21 -8.31 3.27 -9.52
CA VAL A 21 -7.98 2.64 -10.82
C VAL A 21 -7.93 3.69 -11.94
N LEU A 22 -8.87 4.64 -11.94
CA LEU A 22 -8.94 5.66 -12.99
C LEU A 22 -7.82 6.69 -12.88
N MET A 23 -7.39 7.07 -11.67
CA MET A 23 -6.35 8.10 -11.49
C MET A 23 -5.00 7.73 -12.12
N PRO A 24 -4.43 6.52 -11.91
CA PRO A 24 -3.21 6.11 -12.60
C PRO A 24 -3.38 6.06 -14.12
N LEU A 25 -4.55 5.61 -14.62
CA LEU A 25 -4.84 5.56 -16.04
C LEU A 25 -4.96 6.96 -16.65
N LEU A 26 -5.67 7.87 -16.00
CA LEU A 26 -5.79 9.26 -16.43
C LEU A 26 -4.43 9.97 -16.39
N ALA A 27 -3.67 9.78 -15.32
CA ALA A 27 -2.33 10.35 -15.21
C ALA A 27 -1.40 9.79 -16.28
N TRP A 28 -1.45 8.47 -16.57
CA TRP A 28 -0.74 7.86 -17.69
C TRP A 28 -1.12 8.50 -19.03
N PHE A 29 -2.40 8.74 -19.26
CA PHE A 29 -2.91 9.32 -20.50
C PHE A 29 -2.53 10.80 -20.65
N LEU A 30 -2.62 11.57 -19.56
CA LEU A 30 -2.31 13.00 -19.54
C LEU A 30 -0.81 13.28 -19.63
N LEU A 31 0.02 12.39 -19.08
CA LEU A 31 1.48 12.48 -19.14
C LEU A 31 2.09 11.80 -20.36
N HIS A 32 1.31 11.56 -21.41
CA HIS A 32 1.71 10.78 -22.60
C HIS A 32 2.95 11.33 -23.36
N GLY A 33 3.50 12.46 -22.98
CA GLY A 33 4.75 13.00 -23.51
C GLY A 33 5.97 12.89 -22.56
N HIS A 34 5.78 12.44 -21.34
CA HIS A 34 6.82 12.42 -20.30
C HIS A 34 7.03 10.99 -19.78
N HIS A 35 7.44 10.07 -20.69
CA HIS A 35 7.73 8.68 -20.34
C HIS A 35 9.13 8.52 -19.77
N ASP A 36 9.47 9.24 -18.72
CA ASP A 36 10.68 8.97 -17.97
C ASP A 36 10.53 7.70 -17.12
N LYS A 37 11.66 7.05 -16.83
CA LYS A 37 11.69 5.82 -16.04
C LYS A 37 11.06 5.99 -14.65
N LYS A 38 11.16 7.18 -14.08
CA LYS A 38 10.64 7.54 -12.76
C LYS A 38 9.13 7.47 -12.72
N SER A 39 8.49 8.14 -13.69
CA SER A 39 7.03 8.14 -13.85
C SER A 39 6.49 6.74 -14.14
N GLN A 40 7.14 5.96 -15.00
CA GLN A 40 6.74 4.58 -15.28
C GLN A 40 6.74 3.71 -14.01
N LEU A 41 7.78 3.83 -13.18
CA LEU A 41 7.86 3.09 -11.91
C LEU A 41 6.76 3.52 -10.93
N TRP A 42 6.48 4.81 -10.85
CA TRP A 42 5.39 5.34 -10.04
C TRP A 42 4.03 4.78 -10.46
N PHE A 43 3.73 4.82 -11.76
CA PHE A 43 2.46 4.30 -12.30
C PHE A 43 2.33 2.79 -12.10
N ALA A 44 3.42 2.04 -12.32
CA ALA A 44 3.42 0.60 -12.05
C ALA A 44 3.11 0.33 -10.57
N GLY A 45 3.71 1.08 -9.63
CA GLY A 45 3.39 1.02 -8.22
C GLY A 45 1.92 1.30 -7.93
N ALA A 46 1.38 2.40 -8.48
CA ALA A 46 -0.02 2.76 -8.30
C ALA A 46 -0.98 1.68 -8.84
N ALA A 47 -0.68 1.07 -9.99
CA ALA A 47 -1.45 -0.03 -10.55
C ALA A 47 -1.43 -1.28 -9.66
N LEU A 48 -0.27 -1.62 -9.08
CA LEU A 48 -0.13 -2.71 -8.13
C LEU A 48 -0.98 -2.46 -6.87
N TYR A 49 -1.00 -1.23 -6.37
CA TYR A 49 -1.84 -0.87 -5.23
C TYR A 49 -3.33 -0.94 -5.56
N ALA A 50 -3.74 -0.48 -6.75
CA ALA A 50 -5.10 -0.63 -7.23
C ALA A 50 -5.51 -2.12 -7.31
N GLY A 51 -4.62 -2.98 -7.80
CA GLY A 51 -4.81 -4.44 -7.79
C GLY A 51 -4.99 -5.00 -6.37
N THR A 52 -4.19 -4.53 -5.42
CA THR A 52 -4.35 -4.87 -4.00
C THR A 52 -5.75 -4.52 -3.49
N ALA A 53 -6.17 -3.28 -3.72
CA ALA A 53 -7.47 -2.80 -3.24
C ALA A 53 -8.64 -3.61 -3.85
N LEU A 54 -8.53 -3.97 -5.14
CA LEU A 54 -9.51 -4.84 -5.80
C LEU A 54 -9.57 -6.24 -5.16
N LEU A 55 -8.43 -6.88 -4.90
CA LEU A 55 -8.39 -8.19 -4.27
C LEU A 55 -9.01 -8.17 -2.87
N PHE A 56 -8.72 -7.14 -2.08
CA PHE A 56 -9.31 -6.98 -0.76
C PHE A 56 -10.81 -6.63 -0.81
N ALA A 57 -11.26 -5.85 -1.79
CA ALA A 57 -12.69 -5.57 -1.97
C ALA A 57 -13.50 -6.83 -2.24
N PHE A 58 -12.93 -7.77 -2.96
CA PHE A 58 -13.55 -9.06 -3.27
C PHE A 58 -13.16 -10.19 -2.32
N GLN A 59 -12.55 -9.89 -1.16
CA GLN A 59 -12.02 -10.90 -0.24
C GLN A 59 -13.05 -11.96 0.22
N TYR A 60 -14.33 -11.59 0.30
CA TYR A 60 -15.40 -12.51 0.69
C TYR A 60 -15.86 -13.44 -0.44
N ARG A 61 -15.47 -13.16 -1.68
CA ARG A 61 -15.81 -13.94 -2.89
C ARG A 61 -14.63 -14.73 -3.42
N LEU A 62 -13.42 -14.38 -3.04
CA LEU A 62 -12.18 -14.99 -3.49
C LEU A 62 -11.65 -15.98 -2.46
N PRO A 63 -10.93 -17.03 -2.89
CA PRO A 63 -10.16 -17.86 -1.96
C PRO A 63 -9.22 -17.02 -1.10
N SER A 64 -9.07 -17.38 0.17
CA SER A 64 -8.29 -16.60 1.14
C SER A 64 -6.85 -16.33 0.68
N PHE A 65 -6.20 -17.32 0.08
CA PHE A 65 -4.87 -17.19 -0.50
C PHE A 65 -4.82 -16.07 -1.55
N LEU A 66 -5.79 -16.03 -2.47
CA LEU A 66 -5.81 -15.05 -3.55
C LEU A 66 -6.07 -13.63 -3.00
N ALA A 67 -7.03 -13.50 -2.09
CA ALA A 67 -7.36 -12.20 -1.53
C ALA A 67 -6.23 -11.65 -0.66
N PHE A 68 -5.71 -12.44 0.28
CA PHE A 68 -4.81 -11.91 1.31
C PHE A 68 -3.33 -12.07 0.95
N THR A 69 -2.89 -13.25 0.55
CA THR A 69 -1.46 -13.46 0.25
C THR A 69 -1.07 -12.70 -1.01
N THR A 70 -1.85 -12.82 -2.08
CA THR A 70 -1.58 -12.10 -3.33
C THR A 70 -1.80 -10.60 -3.15
N GLY A 71 -2.87 -10.18 -2.48
CA GLY A 71 -3.12 -8.76 -2.20
C GLY A 71 -2.00 -8.13 -1.38
N SER A 72 -1.54 -8.81 -0.33
CA SER A 72 -0.41 -8.33 0.47
C SER A 72 0.91 -8.30 -0.31
N ALA A 73 1.15 -9.29 -1.19
CA ALA A 73 2.34 -9.31 -2.06
C ALA A 73 2.34 -8.14 -3.05
N LEU A 74 1.19 -7.81 -3.65
CA LEU A 74 1.06 -6.62 -4.50
C LEU A 74 1.31 -5.33 -3.72
N SER A 75 0.89 -5.25 -2.45
CA SER A 75 1.22 -4.12 -1.58
C SER A 75 2.73 -4.00 -1.33
N VAL A 76 3.43 -5.12 -1.08
CA VAL A 76 4.90 -5.11 -0.93
C VAL A 76 5.56 -4.61 -2.21
N LEU A 77 5.13 -5.09 -3.37
CA LEU A 77 5.63 -4.63 -4.67
C LEU A 77 5.35 -3.13 -4.88
N PHE A 78 4.18 -2.63 -4.50
CA PHE A 78 3.89 -1.19 -4.52
C PHE A 78 4.95 -0.38 -3.76
N TYR A 79 5.30 -0.78 -2.54
CA TYR A 79 6.34 -0.11 -1.76
C TYR A 79 7.71 -0.14 -2.46
N PHE A 80 8.07 -1.24 -3.10
CA PHE A 80 9.33 -1.36 -3.82
C PHE A 80 9.36 -0.51 -5.11
N PHE A 81 8.28 -0.49 -5.87
CA PHE A 81 8.19 0.35 -7.07
C PHE A 81 8.20 1.84 -6.72
N THR A 82 7.50 2.25 -5.66
CA THR A 82 7.56 3.62 -5.16
C THR A 82 8.97 3.98 -4.71
N ARG A 83 9.65 3.09 -3.99
CA ARG A 83 11.04 3.28 -3.59
C ARG A 83 11.95 3.42 -4.81
N ALA A 84 11.82 2.56 -5.81
CA ALA A 84 12.60 2.63 -7.04
C ALA A 84 12.37 3.94 -7.81
N SER A 85 11.12 4.43 -7.86
CA SER A 85 10.79 5.73 -8.46
C SER A 85 11.49 6.89 -7.71
N MET A 86 11.44 6.91 -6.37
CA MET A 86 12.09 7.92 -5.56
C MET A 86 13.63 7.86 -5.61
N GLN A 87 14.21 6.66 -5.71
CA GLN A 87 15.65 6.49 -5.92
C GLN A 87 16.07 7.02 -7.29
N ALA A 88 15.28 6.74 -8.32
CA ALA A 88 15.54 7.29 -9.66
C ALA A 88 15.42 8.82 -9.69
N GLU A 89 14.58 9.44 -8.82
CA GLU A 89 14.49 10.90 -8.65
C GLU A 89 15.76 11.48 -8.05
N LEU A 90 16.37 10.77 -7.10
CA LEU A 90 17.63 11.18 -6.46
C LEU A 90 18.87 10.87 -7.29
N GLU A 91 18.70 10.40 -8.55
CA GLU A 91 19.78 9.92 -9.41
C GLU A 91 20.61 8.79 -8.79
N ASP A 92 20.07 8.12 -7.79
CA ASP A 92 20.67 6.95 -7.16
C ASP A 92 20.52 5.75 -8.10
N THR A 93 21.62 5.41 -8.78
CA THR A 93 21.62 4.71 -10.06
C THR A 93 21.34 3.21 -9.99
N GLN A 94 21.26 2.62 -8.80
CA GLN A 94 21.11 1.17 -8.68
C GLN A 94 19.89 0.77 -7.84
N THR A 95 18.78 0.54 -8.53
CA THR A 95 17.63 -0.12 -7.90
C THR A 95 17.95 -1.60 -7.70
N PRO A 96 17.96 -2.13 -6.47
CA PRO A 96 18.34 -3.52 -6.20
C PRO A 96 17.16 -4.47 -6.50
N TRP A 97 16.79 -4.61 -7.78
CA TRP A 97 15.65 -5.42 -8.22
C TRP A 97 15.69 -6.87 -7.73
N ARG A 98 16.91 -7.46 -7.69
CA ARG A 98 17.10 -8.84 -7.20
C ARG A 98 16.64 -8.94 -5.73
N GLU A 99 17.04 -7.99 -4.90
CA GLU A 99 16.64 -7.96 -3.49
C GLU A 99 15.12 -7.79 -3.34
N TYR A 100 14.50 -6.92 -4.14
CA TYR A 100 13.05 -6.72 -4.10
C TYR A 100 12.29 -7.99 -4.48
N VAL A 101 12.75 -8.72 -5.51
CA VAL A 101 12.17 -10.01 -5.89
C VAL A 101 12.36 -11.04 -4.77
N TYR A 102 13.55 -11.19 -4.21
CA TYR A 102 13.80 -12.12 -3.11
C TYR A 102 12.98 -11.80 -1.87
N LEU A 103 12.88 -10.53 -1.47
CA LEU A 103 12.09 -10.12 -0.32
C LEU A 103 10.60 -10.35 -0.56
N THR A 104 10.11 -10.11 -1.77
CA THR A 104 8.70 -10.39 -2.12
C THR A 104 8.41 -11.89 -2.09
N LEU A 105 9.30 -12.73 -2.65
CA LEU A 105 9.14 -14.18 -2.63
C LEU A 105 9.19 -14.72 -1.19
N LEU A 106 10.12 -14.23 -0.37
CA LEU A 106 10.21 -14.59 1.04
C LEU A 106 8.94 -14.19 1.80
N PHE A 107 8.43 -12.99 1.54
CA PHE A 107 7.18 -12.51 2.12
C PHE A 107 6.00 -13.42 1.75
N VAL A 108 5.87 -13.78 0.47
CA VAL A 108 4.82 -14.70 -0.02
C VAL A 108 4.95 -16.07 0.64
N LEU A 109 6.17 -16.60 0.75
CA LEU A 109 6.44 -17.90 1.38
C LEU A 109 6.00 -17.90 2.83
N ILE A 110 6.41 -16.90 3.61
CA ILE A 110 6.03 -16.79 5.03
C ILE A 110 4.52 -16.61 5.17
N SER A 111 3.91 -15.70 4.40
CA SER A 111 2.47 -15.44 4.46
C SER A 111 1.65 -16.68 4.10
N SER A 112 2.06 -17.42 3.08
CA SER A 112 1.41 -18.68 2.68
C SER A 112 1.55 -19.76 3.75
N SER A 113 2.72 -19.86 4.38
CA SER A 113 2.96 -20.81 5.47
C SER A 113 2.07 -20.51 6.69
N LEU A 114 1.92 -19.22 7.04
CA LEU A 114 1.04 -18.81 8.13
C LEU A 114 -0.44 -19.06 7.83
N ASP A 115 -0.84 -18.90 6.57
CA ASP A 115 -2.22 -19.22 6.14
C ASP A 115 -2.47 -20.73 6.20
N TRP A 116 -1.54 -21.55 5.71
CA TRP A 116 -1.62 -23.00 5.76
C TRP A 116 -1.66 -23.56 7.20
N LEU A 117 -0.90 -22.97 8.11
CA LEU A 117 -0.89 -23.34 9.53
C LEU A 117 -2.10 -22.80 10.32
N ASN A 118 -3.05 -22.12 9.68
CA ASN A 118 -4.19 -21.42 10.30
C ASN A 118 -3.78 -20.37 11.36
N LEU A 119 -2.55 -19.87 11.30
CA LEU A 119 -2.02 -18.82 12.19
C LEU A 119 -2.24 -17.40 11.66
N ARG A 120 -2.93 -17.27 10.55
CA ARG A 120 -3.13 -16.00 9.84
C ARG A 120 -3.79 -14.92 10.67
N LYS A 121 -4.79 -15.25 11.49
CA LYS A 121 -5.57 -14.27 12.25
C LYS A 121 -4.73 -13.47 13.27
N THR A 122 -3.68 -14.06 13.81
CA THR A 122 -2.83 -13.41 14.81
C THR A 122 -1.43 -13.16 14.24
N TRP A 123 -0.72 -14.22 13.91
CA TRP A 123 0.67 -14.12 13.45
C TRP A 123 0.81 -13.54 12.06
N GLY A 124 -0.12 -13.86 11.14
CA GLY A 124 -0.15 -13.28 9.80
C GLY A 124 -0.46 -11.79 9.85
N LEU A 125 -1.42 -11.37 10.69
CA LEU A 125 -1.75 -9.97 10.90
C LEU A 125 -0.58 -9.19 11.51
N LEU A 126 0.07 -9.77 12.51
CA LEU A 126 1.25 -9.18 13.15
C LEU A 126 2.40 -9.04 12.14
N PHE A 127 2.73 -10.11 11.43
CA PHE A 127 3.78 -10.14 10.42
C PHE A 127 3.56 -9.07 9.35
N ASN A 128 2.37 -9.03 8.74
CA ASN A 128 2.03 -8.04 7.72
C ASN A 128 2.12 -6.61 8.27
N SER A 129 1.63 -6.37 9.49
CA SER A 129 1.66 -5.04 10.11
C SER A 129 3.09 -4.56 10.38
N VAL A 130 3.97 -5.43 10.85
CA VAL A 130 5.38 -5.10 11.07
C VAL A 130 6.10 -4.80 9.76
N ILE A 131 5.91 -5.65 8.74
CA ILE A 131 6.55 -5.46 7.42
C ILE A 131 6.05 -4.17 6.76
N PHE A 132 4.75 -3.93 6.75
CA PHE A 132 4.20 -2.71 6.13
C PHE A 132 4.59 -1.44 6.89
N SER A 133 4.65 -1.47 8.23
CA SER A 133 5.16 -0.36 9.02
C SER A 133 6.61 -0.04 8.64
N TRP A 134 7.45 -1.05 8.52
CA TRP A 134 8.86 -0.90 8.17
C TRP A 134 9.04 -0.38 6.73
N LEU A 135 8.33 -0.96 5.76
CA LEU A 135 8.37 -0.50 4.36
C LEU A 135 7.87 0.93 4.22
N ALA A 136 6.78 1.29 4.90
CA ALA A 136 6.26 2.65 4.92
C ALA A 136 7.27 3.64 5.52
N LEU A 137 7.94 3.27 6.62
CA LEU A 137 8.96 4.10 7.26
C LEU A 137 10.16 4.36 6.32
N ILE A 138 10.62 3.35 5.61
CA ILE A 138 11.72 3.49 4.64
C ILE A 138 11.31 4.43 3.51
N ASN A 139 10.11 4.25 2.94
CA ASN A 139 9.60 5.14 1.88
C ASN A 139 9.38 6.57 2.40
N CYS A 140 8.87 6.75 3.62
CA CYS A 140 8.75 8.05 4.26
C CYS A 140 10.09 8.78 4.34
N ARG A 141 11.15 8.10 4.81
CA ARG A 141 12.51 8.66 4.89
C ARG A 141 13.05 9.04 3.51
N LEU A 142 12.78 8.24 2.50
CA LEU A 142 13.23 8.49 1.14
C LEU A 142 12.49 9.69 0.53
N CYS A 143 11.15 9.73 0.64
CA CYS A 143 10.34 10.87 0.22
C CYS A 143 10.76 12.17 0.92
N LEU A 144 11.15 12.08 2.21
CA LEU A 144 11.66 13.23 2.95
C LEU A 144 13.00 13.76 2.38
N ARG A 145 13.88 12.88 1.90
CA ARG A 145 15.11 13.28 1.21
C ARG A 145 14.79 13.99 -0.10
N VAL A 146 13.92 13.43 -0.93
CA VAL A 146 13.47 14.03 -2.20
C VAL A 146 12.81 15.38 -1.92
N GLN A 147 11.92 15.47 -0.92
CA GLN A 147 11.26 16.71 -0.55
C GLN A 147 12.26 17.81 -0.13
N ARG A 148 13.28 17.46 0.66
CA ARG A 148 14.32 18.42 1.08
C ARG A 148 15.17 18.90 -0.08
N GLN A 149 15.46 18.05 -1.05
CA GLN A 149 16.29 18.36 -2.20
C GLN A 149 15.55 19.22 -3.23
N TYR A 150 14.29 18.90 -3.52
CA TYR A 150 13.53 19.51 -4.61
C TYR A 150 12.41 20.45 -4.13
N GLN A 151 12.19 20.58 -2.81
CA GLN A 151 11.11 21.39 -2.22
C GLN A 151 9.71 21.06 -2.78
N SER A 152 9.50 19.82 -3.23
CA SER A 152 8.29 19.37 -3.87
C SER A 152 7.13 19.23 -2.87
N ARG A 153 6.00 19.90 -3.13
CA ARG A 153 4.78 19.76 -2.32
C ARG A 153 4.20 18.34 -2.39
N GLY A 154 4.24 17.72 -3.56
CA GLY A 154 3.79 16.33 -3.74
C GLY A 154 4.58 15.35 -2.88
N CYS A 155 5.91 15.49 -2.82
CA CYS A 155 6.73 14.67 -1.93
C CYS A 155 6.43 14.91 -0.45
N PHE A 156 6.07 16.13 -0.04
CA PHE A 156 5.63 16.38 1.34
C PHE A 156 4.37 15.61 1.70
N VAL A 157 3.39 15.58 0.80
CA VAL A 157 2.17 14.78 1.01
C VAL A 157 2.48 13.29 1.12
N LEU A 158 3.39 12.77 0.29
CA LEU A 158 3.84 11.38 0.37
C LEU A 158 4.56 11.08 1.71
N VAL A 159 5.34 12.02 2.23
CA VAL A 159 5.95 11.91 3.57
C VAL A 159 4.88 11.77 4.64
N CYS A 160 3.87 12.63 4.63
CA CYS A 160 2.76 12.57 5.57
C CYS A 160 2.00 11.24 5.44
N MET A 161 1.72 10.81 4.23
CA MET A 161 1.04 9.57 3.92
C MET A 161 1.81 8.36 4.46
N PHE A 162 3.05 8.15 4.04
CA PHE A 162 3.85 7.01 4.49
C PHE A 162 4.17 7.05 5.99
N GLY A 163 4.34 8.26 6.56
CA GLY A 163 4.50 8.43 8.00
C GLY A 163 3.26 7.96 8.77
N THR A 164 2.06 8.40 8.35
CA THR A 164 0.79 7.96 8.94
C THR A 164 0.61 6.45 8.81
N PHE A 165 0.92 5.88 7.65
CA PHE A 165 0.86 4.42 7.45
C PHE A 165 1.77 3.65 8.38
N SER A 166 3.02 4.10 8.49
CA SER A 166 3.97 3.45 9.39
C SER A 166 3.45 3.42 10.82
N VAL A 167 2.92 4.54 11.30
CA VAL A 167 2.36 4.65 12.66
C VAL A 167 1.13 3.76 12.82
N LEU A 168 0.19 3.80 11.89
CA LEU A 168 -1.04 2.99 11.96
C LEU A 168 -0.73 1.49 11.96
N HIS A 169 0.19 1.03 11.11
CA HIS A 169 0.61 -0.37 11.10
C HIS A 169 1.36 -0.75 12.38
N ALA A 170 2.17 0.15 12.95
CA ALA A 170 2.83 -0.08 14.24
C ALA A 170 1.81 -0.22 15.38
N ILE A 171 0.80 0.67 15.42
CA ILE A 171 -0.31 0.58 16.38
C ILE A 171 -1.05 -0.75 16.23
N ARG A 172 -1.37 -1.15 15.00
CA ARG A 172 -2.04 -2.42 14.71
C ARG A 172 -1.20 -3.62 15.18
N ALA A 173 0.10 -3.61 14.95
CA ALA A 173 1.01 -4.64 15.45
C ALA A 173 0.97 -4.70 16.98
N GLY A 174 1.07 -3.56 17.67
CA GLY A 174 0.96 -3.47 19.12
C GLY A 174 -0.35 -4.03 19.65
N LEU A 175 -1.48 -3.60 19.11
CA LEU A 175 -2.80 -4.10 19.51
C LEU A 175 -2.95 -5.63 19.30
N THR A 176 -2.34 -6.16 18.25
CA THR A 176 -2.34 -7.61 17.99
C THR A 176 -1.57 -8.37 19.07
N VAL A 177 -0.44 -7.84 19.53
CA VAL A 177 0.39 -8.45 20.59
C VAL A 177 -0.31 -8.40 21.96
N PHE A 178 -0.93 -7.28 22.28
CA PHE A 178 -1.60 -7.09 23.57
C PHE A 178 -2.99 -7.73 23.66
N GLY A 179 -3.43 -8.42 22.61
CA GLY A 179 -4.68 -9.21 22.63
C GLY A 179 -5.94 -8.37 22.85
N SER A 180 -5.86 -7.05 22.64
CA SER A 180 -7.01 -6.18 22.82
C SER A 180 -8.04 -6.43 21.72
N HIS A 181 -9.31 -6.63 22.10
CA HIS A 181 -10.44 -6.77 21.16
C HIS A 181 -10.64 -5.53 20.26
N GLY A 182 -9.86 -4.47 20.46
CA GLY A 182 -9.83 -3.27 19.63
C GLY A 182 -9.23 -3.46 18.22
N VAL A 183 -8.66 -4.64 17.92
CA VAL A 183 -8.14 -4.95 16.56
C VAL A 183 -9.25 -4.90 15.50
N ALA A 184 -10.49 -5.18 15.88
CA ALA A 184 -11.65 -5.08 14.99
C ALA A 184 -11.99 -3.63 14.57
N LEU A 185 -11.58 -2.62 15.36
CA LEU A 185 -11.77 -1.20 15.06
C LEU A 185 -10.80 -0.68 13.98
N LEU A 186 -9.67 -1.36 13.79
CA LEU A 186 -8.68 -1.08 12.76
C LEU A 186 -8.83 -2.03 11.58
N ASP A 187 -10.06 -2.40 11.25
CA ASP A 187 -10.34 -3.20 10.08
C ASP A 187 -9.80 -2.53 8.82
N PHE A 188 -9.40 -3.37 7.88
CA PHE A 188 -8.81 -2.98 6.60
C PHE A 188 -9.62 -1.90 5.87
N GLU A 189 -10.95 -1.86 6.04
CA GLU A 189 -11.84 -0.84 5.47
C GLU A 189 -11.51 0.57 5.96
N LEU A 190 -11.25 0.76 7.24
CA LEU A 190 -10.87 2.06 7.78
C LEU A 190 -9.50 2.50 7.26
N PHE A 191 -8.54 1.57 7.22
CA PHE A 191 -7.20 1.80 6.67
C PHE A 191 -7.25 2.16 5.19
N SER A 192 -8.01 1.42 4.40
CA SER A 192 -8.17 1.65 2.97
C SER A 192 -8.80 3.03 2.71
N ASN A 193 -9.81 3.42 3.48
CA ASN A 193 -10.49 4.70 3.34
C ASN A 193 -9.57 5.89 3.71
N ILE A 194 -8.82 5.79 4.80
CA ILE A 194 -7.83 6.83 5.19
C ILE A 194 -6.78 6.96 4.08
N PHE A 195 -6.33 5.86 3.51
CA PHE A 195 -5.35 5.87 2.44
C PHE A 195 -5.87 6.53 1.17
N LEU A 196 -7.07 6.18 0.76
CA LEU A 196 -7.71 6.81 -0.40
C LEU A 196 -7.83 8.32 -0.23
N VAL A 197 -8.22 8.78 0.96
CA VAL A 197 -8.27 10.21 1.27
C VAL A 197 -6.88 10.84 1.19
N CYS A 198 -5.84 10.18 1.72
CA CYS A 198 -4.47 10.69 1.66
C CYS A 198 -3.91 10.75 0.23
N ILE A 199 -4.16 9.71 -0.61
CA ILE A 199 -3.78 9.74 -2.03
C ILE A 199 -4.51 10.87 -2.77
N PHE A 200 -5.80 11.04 -2.52
CA PHE A 200 -6.60 12.08 -3.14
C PHE A 200 -6.09 13.48 -2.77
N LEU A 201 -5.80 13.71 -1.48
CA LEU A 201 -5.17 14.94 -1.01
C LEU A 201 -3.77 15.14 -1.63
N ALA A 202 -2.98 14.06 -1.78
CA ALA A 202 -1.68 14.12 -2.43
C ALA A 202 -1.78 14.57 -3.90
N ALA A 203 -2.76 14.02 -4.63
CA ALA A 203 -2.99 14.37 -6.02
C ALA A 203 -3.42 15.85 -6.18
N ILE A 204 -4.30 16.34 -5.29
CA ILE A 204 -4.74 17.76 -5.31
C ILE A 204 -3.59 18.70 -4.96
N CYS A 205 -2.73 18.35 -4.01
CA CYS A 205 -1.62 19.21 -3.60
C CYS A 205 -0.41 19.18 -4.55
N SER A 206 -0.37 18.23 -5.50
CA SER A 206 0.70 18.12 -6.50
C SER A 206 0.40 18.86 -7.80
N SER A 207 -0.85 19.27 -8.02
CA SER A 207 -1.28 20.13 -9.12
C SER A 207 -1.07 21.61 -8.78
#